data_d6f354ac2682f82130bc7b02d8dc5775
#
_entry.id   d6f354ac2682f82130bc7b02d8dc5775
#
_cell.length_a   1.000
_cell.length_b   1.000
_cell.length_c   1.000
_cell.angle_alpha   90.00
_cell.angle_beta   90.00
_cell.angle_gamma   90.00
#
_symmetry.space_group_name_H-M   'P 1'
#
loop_
_entity.id
_entity.type
_entity.pdbx_description
1 polymer ?
#
loop_
_entity_poly.entity_id
_entity_poly.type
_entity_poly.pdbx_seq_one_letter_code
_entity_poly.pdbx_strand_id
1 'polypeptide(L)'
;FSCRLFYIGFWNFADDNGDNWSFFIGSEAIAPGVGYLVGPPSGGGAIDVTHNQGTLNNGVIPFTAIYNGTQNASPNILSNPYASAIDARLFVNDLDNTEVEAVYFWEHLTAPTSGYPGYRPENWDMGDISMHNGTMGSAAPSGGAIPSHFIASGQGFAIKAKSGGPISFKNSMRVTGPNTGYRKNETLDKLYLQVNNLTYSLQSSLGIGFLELATDGYESKYDTKRLATPVSIYSIVEDKELALQGRSGFNENHIIPIGFRTMVEEVQIYTISINLIEGDNLSEVIVYLQDNLLNTTTNLSEETYTFTSNESNQKDRFVIVFTEEVLGNNDITESTISIYPNPTQDQLNILSPLSEITAITIYDVRGRAVQTTQVSNQTNYQLNTSTLESSMYFVKITTQSGSITKRIIKQ
;
A
#
# COMPACT_ATOMS: atom_id res chain seq x y z
N PHE A 1 26.17 -24.56 33.80
CA PHE A 1 25.56 -25.11 32.59
C PHE A 1 25.98 -24.25 31.41
N SER A 2 26.81 -24.80 30.53
CA SER A 2 27.32 -24.16 29.33
C SER A 2 26.21 -24.15 28.29
N CYS A 3 25.51 -23.05 28.17
CA CYS A 3 24.65 -22.77 27.00
C CYS A 3 25.60 -22.44 25.84
N ARG A 4 25.94 -23.45 25.03
CA ARG A 4 26.80 -23.25 23.88
C ARG A 4 26.01 -22.58 22.76
N LEU A 5 26.36 -21.32 22.51
CA LEU A 5 26.27 -20.63 21.23
C LEU A 5 24.86 -20.56 20.58
N PHE A 6 23.96 -19.88 21.22
CA PHE A 6 22.98 -19.10 20.52
C PHE A 6 23.61 -17.74 20.25
N TYR A 7 23.66 -17.27 19.01
CA TYR A 7 23.88 -15.87 18.74
C TYR A 7 22.57 -15.17 19.05
N ILE A 8 22.52 -14.42 20.16
CA ILE A 8 21.40 -13.55 20.47
C ILE A 8 21.86 -12.16 20.11
N GLY A 9 21.17 -11.51 19.18
CA GLY A 9 21.41 -10.13 18.78
C GLY A 9 20.22 -9.25 19.13
N PHE A 10 20.46 -8.01 19.44
CA PHE A 10 19.46 -6.98 19.54
C PHE A 10 19.78 -5.82 18.59
N TRP A 11 18.76 -5.14 18.14
CA TRP A 11 18.92 -4.00 17.23
C TRP A 11 19.55 -2.82 17.98
N ASN A 12 20.61 -2.25 17.43
CA ASN A 12 21.32 -1.13 18.01
C ASN A 12 21.57 -0.01 16.97
N PHE A 13 20.87 1.10 17.10
CA PHE A 13 21.04 2.25 16.22
C PHE A 13 22.37 2.99 16.41
N ALA A 14 23.08 2.78 17.51
CA ALA A 14 24.37 3.40 17.75
C ALA A 14 25.51 2.71 16.98
N ASP A 15 25.27 1.54 16.40
CA ASP A 15 26.22 0.84 15.56
C ASP A 15 26.07 1.32 14.12
N ASP A 16 27.06 2.05 13.61
CA ASP A 16 27.08 2.65 12.28
C ASP A 16 27.84 1.82 11.24
N ASN A 17 28.23 0.58 11.57
CA ASN A 17 28.96 -0.31 10.68
C ASN A 17 28.11 -0.99 9.61
N GLY A 18 26.78 -0.70 9.59
CA GLY A 18 25.84 -1.17 8.59
C GLY A 18 25.05 -2.42 8.96
N ASP A 19 25.35 -3.12 10.05
CA ASP A 19 24.59 -4.28 10.50
C ASP A 19 23.62 -3.99 11.65
N ASN A 20 23.84 -2.93 12.41
CA ASN A 20 23.01 -2.45 13.52
C ASN A 20 22.59 -3.53 14.56
N TRP A 21 23.29 -4.66 14.61
CA TRP A 21 23.03 -5.74 15.54
C TRP A 21 24.16 -5.86 16.56
N SER A 22 23.82 -5.81 17.85
CA SER A 22 24.75 -6.11 18.94
C SER A 22 24.51 -7.51 19.47
N PHE A 23 25.58 -8.25 19.74
CA PHE A 23 25.49 -9.63 20.18
C PHE A 23 25.68 -9.73 21.70
N PHE A 24 24.91 -10.62 22.34
CA PHE A 24 25.14 -10.97 23.74
C PHE A 24 26.44 -11.76 23.94
N ILE A 25 27.16 -11.42 24.98
CA ILE A 25 28.39 -12.09 25.40
C ILE A 25 28.10 -13.15 26.48
N GLY A 26 26.85 -13.37 26.85
CA GLY A 26 26.44 -14.55 27.61
C GLY A 26 25.95 -14.31 29.05
N SER A 27 25.96 -13.08 29.57
CA SER A 27 25.47 -12.76 30.93
C SER A 27 24.47 -11.60 31.03
N GLU A 28 24.09 -11.02 29.89
CA GLU A 28 23.15 -9.92 29.85
C GLU A 28 21.72 -10.43 30.12
N ALA A 29 20.92 -9.60 30.80
CA ALA A 29 19.52 -9.88 31.01
C ALA A 29 18.69 -9.54 29.78
N ILE A 30 17.80 -10.44 29.39
CA ILE A 30 16.79 -10.19 28.36
C ILE A 30 15.75 -9.23 28.95
N ALA A 31 15.57 -8.06 28.28
CA ALA A 31 14.60 -7.06 28.70
C ALA A 31 13.18 -7.40 28.18
N PRO A 32 12.14 -7.29 29.01
CA PRO A 32 10.75 -7.49 28.56
C PRO A 32 10.37 -6.49 27.47
N GLY A 33 9.70 -6.97 26.41
CA GLY A 33 9.22 -6.13 25.31
C GLY A 33 10.28 -5.85 24.22
N VAL A 34 11.55 -6.08 24.49
CA VAL A 34 12.62 -5.99 23.49
C VAL A 34 12.67 -7.27 22.67
N GLY A 35 12.79 -7.14 21.36
CA GLY A 35 12.94 -8.26 20.44
C GLY A 35 14.39 -8.65 20.24
N TYR A 36 14.65 -9.95 20.11
CA TYR A 36 15.96 -10.52 19.95
C TYR A 36 16.00 -11.46 18.75
N LEU A 37 17.07 -11.42 18.00
CA LEU A 37 17.35 -12.41 16.96
C LEU A 37 18.12 -13.57 17.59
N VAL A 38 17.57 -14.78 17.47
CA VAL A 38 18.19 -16.02 17.99
C VAL A 38 18.59 -16.87 16.81
N GLY A 39 19.89 -17.09 16.66
CA GLY A 39 20.43 -18.00 15.64
C GLY A 39 20.41 -19.46 16.13
N PRO A 40 20.18 -20.43 15.24
CA PRO A 40 20.28 -21.84 15.60
C PRO A 40 21.74 -22.22 15.99
N PRO A 41 21.94 -23.26 16.81
CA PRO A 41 23.30 -23.78 17.10
C PRO A 41 23.96 -24.29 15.83
N SER A 42 25.28 -24.24 15.80
CA SER A 42 26.07 -24.82 14.70
C SER A 42 25.74 -26.29 14.54
N GLY A 43 25.31 -26.71 13.34
CA GLY A 43 24.90 -28.08 13.04
C GLY A 43 23.41 -28.24 12.71
N GLY A 44 22.60 -27.18 12.85
CA GLY A 44 21.16 -27.16 12.50
C GLY A 44 20.32 -28.06 13.43
N GLY A 45 19.02 -28.07 13.14
CA GLY A 45 18.03 -28.89 13.85
C GLY A 45 17.06 -28.06 14.70
N ALA A 46 15.92 -28.65 14.98
CA ALA A 46 14.93 -28.04 15.89
C ALA A 46 15.46 -28.04 17.33
N ILE A 47 15.24 -26.95 18.04
CA ILE A 47 15.64 -26.77 19.42
C ILE A 47 14.45 -26.35 20.24
N ASP A 48 14.21 -27.04 21.34
CA ASP A 48 13.31 -26.60 22.39
C ASP A 48 14.08 -25.79 23.42
N VAL A 49 13.76 -24.51 23.55
CA VAL A 49 14.31 -23.65 24.60
C VAL A 49 13.31 -23.55 25.72
N THR A 50 13.68 -24.09 26.89
CA THR A 50 12.85 -24.01 28.07
C THR A 50 13.40 -22.96 29.05
N HIS A 51 12.60 -21.95 29.34
CA HIS A 51 12.86 -20.99 30.40
C HIS A 51 12.12 -21.44 31.68
N ASN A 52 12.88 -21.87 32.67
CA ASN A 52 12.32 -22.39 33.93
C ASN A 52 12.61 -21.49 35.14
N GLN A 53 13.06 -20.28 34.91
CA GLN A 53 13.33 -19.27 35.94
C GLN A 53 12.76 -17.92 35.55
N GLY A 54 12.27 -17.17 36.53
CA GLY A 54 11.71 -15.85 36.36
C GLY A 54 10.22 -15.78 36.75
N THR A 55 9.70 -14.59 36.77
CA THR A 55 8.27 -14.32 37.00
C THR A 55 7.60 -13.94 35.67
N LEU A 56 6.34 -14.38 35.51
CA LEU A 56 5.57 -13.99 34.32
C LEU A 56 5.29 -12.48 34.35
N ASN A 57 5.54 -11.83 33.22
CA ASN A 57 5.25 -10.41 33.07
C ASN A 57 3.74 -10.14 33.18
N ASN A 58 3.38 -9.09 33.88
CA ASN A 58 2.01 -8.62 34.08
C ASN A 58 1.99 -7.09 34.23
N GLY A 59 0.85 -6.47 33.90
CA GLY A 59 0.72 -5.01 33.94
C GLY A 59 1.23 -4.35 32.67
N VAL A 60 1.58 -3.08 32.76
CA VAL A 60 2.12 -2.28 31.64
C VAL A 60 3.63 -2.55 31.52
N ILE A 61 4.07 -2.90 30.33
CA ILE A 61 5.50 -3.06 30.00
C ILE A 61 5.85 -1.96 29.00
N PRO A 62 6.68 -0.97 29.38
CA PRO A 62 7.05 0.12 28.49
C PRO A 62 8.19 -0.27 27.54
N PHE A 63 8.19 0.33 26.37
CA PHE A 63 9.25 0.33 25.39
C PHE A 63 9.45 1.74 24.87
N THR A 64 10.67 2.16 24.53
CA THR A 64 10.91 3.47 23.92
C THR A 64 11.35 3.25 22.48
N ALA A 65 10.51 3.66 21.54
CA ALA A 65 10.85 3.63 20.12
C ALA A 65 11.90 4.68 19.78
N ILE A 66 12.86 4.31 18.98
CA ILE A 66 13.94 5.17 18.49
C ILE A 66 13.63 5.55 17.05
N TYR A 67 13.76 6.86 16.77
CA TYR A 67 13.60 7.41 15.43
C TYR A 67 14.95 7.86 14.87
N ASN A 68 15.28 7.43 13.66
CA ASN A 68 16.56 7.70 12.99
C ASN A 68 16.33 8.51 11.68
N GLY A 69 15.70 9.68 11.83
CA GLY A 69 15.53 10.67 10.76
C GLY A 69 14.44 10.35 9.73
N THR A 70 14.19 9.09 9.41
CA THR A 70 13.08 8.65 8.55
C THR A 70 12.43 7.38 9.08
N GLN A 71 11.16 7.16 8.75
CA GLN A 71 10.43 5.97 9.16
C GLN A 71 11.10 4.67 8.67
N ASN A 72 11.60 4.66 7.43
CA ASN A 72 12.28 3.49 6.87
C ASN A 72 13.65 3.21 7.51
N ALA A 73 14.31 4.22 8.05
CA ALA A 73 15.56 4.09 8.79
C ALA A 73 15.34 3.86 10.29
N SER A 74 14.08 3.67 10.73
CA SER A 74 13.70 3.59 12.15
C SER A 74 12.99 2.28 12.51
N PRO A 75 13.48 1.09 12.07
CA PRO A 75 12.93 -0.16 12.54
C PRO A 75 13.28 -0.35 14.02
N ASN A 76 12.30 -0.70 14.83
CA ASN A 76 12.48 -1.11 16.21
C ASN A 76 12.02 -2.55 16.35
N ILE A 77 12.80 -3.38 17.00
CA ILE A 77 12.53 -4.80 17.16
C ILE A 77 11.97 -5.03 18.56
N LEU A 78 10.76 -5.50 18.63
CA LEU A 78 10.00 -5.77 19.83
C LEU A 78 9.69 -7.26 19.97
N SER A 79 9.27 -7.69 21.16
CA SER A 79 8.68 -9.00 21.37
C SER A 79 7.46 -8.91 22.31
N ASN A 80 6.49 -9.80 22.12
CA ASN A 80 5.39 -9.91 23.05
C ASN A 80 5.91 -10.35 24.44
N PRO A 81 5.85 -9.49 25.47
CA PRO A 81 6.45 -9.78 26.77
C PRO A 81 5.59 -10.72 27.65
N TYR A 82 4.37 -11.05 27.24
CA TYR A 82 3.46 -11.82 28.05
C TYR A 82 3.47 -13.31 27.73
N ALA A 83 3.08 -14.14 28.70
CA ALA A 83 2.90 -15.57 28.52
C ALA A 83 1.65 -15.97 27.72
N SER A 84 0.89 -15.00 27.24
CA SER A 84 -0.25 -15.18 26.33
C SER A 84 -0.03 -14.44 25.02
N ALA A 85 -0.74 -14.82 23.97
CA ALA A 85 -0.77 -13.98 22.78
C ALA A 85 -1.35 -12.59 23.10
N ILE A 86 -0.99 -11.60 22.27
CA ILE A 86 -1.63 -10.28 22.22
C ILE A 86 -2.29 -10.08 20.88
N ASP A 87 -3.31 -9.23 20.85
CA ASP A 87 -3.99 -8.82 19.62
C ASP A 87 -3.28 -7.59 19.02
N ALA A 88 -2.71 -7.76 17.82
CA ALA A 88 -2.03 -6.69 17.10
C ALA A 88 -2.94 -5.49 16.83
N ARG A 89 -4.26 -5.71 16.66
CA ARG A 89 -5.24 -4.64 16.48
C ARG A 89 -5.32 -3.75 17.71
N LEU A 90 -5.31 -4.35 18.90
CA LEU A 90 -5.32 -3.62 20.16
C LEU A 90 -3.97 -2.94 20.43
N PHE A 91 -2.87 -3.54 19.98
CA PHE A 91 -1.53 -2.96 20.12
C PHE A 91 -1.32 -1.76 19.20
N VAL A 92 -1.64 -1.90 17.90
CA VAL A 92 -1.47 -0.84 16.89
C VAL A 92 -2.42 0.34 17.12
N ASN A 93 -3.67 0.07 17.55
CA ASN A 93 -4.68 1.11 17.76
C ASN A 93 -4.72 1.67 19.19
N ASP A 94 -3.80 1.29 20.07
CA ASP A 94 -3.73 1.84 21.42
C ASP A 94 -3.31 3.31 21.41
N LEU A 95 -3.99 4.14 22.19
CA LEU A 95 -3.77 5.58 22.25
C LEU A 95 -2.37 5.98 22.76
N ASP A 96 -1.71 5.09 23.51
CA ASP A 96 -0.34 5.33 23.99
C ASP A 96 0.72 4.86 22.96
N ASN A 97 0.29 4.16 21.87
CA ASN A 97 1.18 3.61 20.86
C ASN A 97 1.15 4.42 19.56
N THR A 98 1.15 5.75 19.66
CA THR A 98 1.07 6.67 18.51
C THR A 98 2.22 6.52 17.52
N GLU A 99 3.33 5.91 17.95
CA GLU A 99 4.50 5.62 17.13
C GLU A 99 4.31 4.43 16.15
N VAL A 100 3.24 3.64 16.35
CA VAL A 100 3.01 2.39 15.62
C VAL A 100 1.97 2.60 14.54
N GLU A 101 2.31 2.29 13.28
CA GLU A 101 1.35 2.21 12.15
C GLU A 101 1.03 0.77 11.77
N ALA A 102 2.02 -0.10 11.89
CA ALA A 102 1.91 -1.52 11.58
C ALA A 102 2.95 -2.31 12.35
N VAL A 103 2.69 -3.59 12.51
CA VAL A 103 3.66 -4.59 12.96
C VAL A 103 4.16 -5.38 11.75
N TYR A 104 5.44 -5.73 11.74
CA TYR A 104 6.12 -6.43 10.67
C TYR A 104 6.69 -7.73 11.22
N PHE A 105 6.47 -8.82 10.47
CA PHE A 105 6.95 -10.16 10.84
C PHE A 105 7.93 -10.66 9.81
N TRP A 106 9.03 -11.23 10.25
CA TRP A 106 9.98 -11.89 9.39
C TRP A 106 9.63 -13.37 9.26
N GLU A 107 9.18 -13.77 8.09
CA GLU A 107 8.64 -15.11 7.82
C GLU A 107 9.71 -16.17 7.53
N HIS A 108 10.95 -15.76 7.24
CA HIS A 108 12.07 -16.68 6.96
C HIS A 108 11.81 -17.67 5.82
N LEU A 109 11.21 -17.18 4.72
CA LEU A 109 10.77 -18.02 3.60
C LEU A 109 11.91 -18.37 2.64
N THR A 110 12.94 -17.51 2.58
CA THR A 110 14.07 -17.67 1.68
C THR A 110 15.37 -17.87 2.45
N ALA A 111 16.28 -18.67 1.88
CA ALA A 111 17.60 -18.82 2.47
C ALA A 111 18.45 -17.56 2.24
N PRO A 112 19.31 -17.17 3.21
CA PRO A 112 20.22 -16.04 2.99
C PRO A 112 21.19 -16.36 1.86
N THR A 113 21.55 -15.34 1.09
CA THR A 113 22.45 -15.45 -0.04
C THR A 113 23.28 -14.18 -0.24
N SER A 114 24.43 -14.32 -0.89
CA SER A 114 25.26 -13.19 -1.30
C SER A 114 24.65 -12.34 -2.41
N GLY A 115 23.56 -12.81 -3.05
CA GLY A 115 22.81 -12.07 -4.04
C GLY A 115 21.92 -10.97 -3.46
N TYR A 116 21.58 -11.04 -2.17
CA TYR A 116 20.80 -9.99 -1.52
C TYR A 116 21.71 -8.85 -1.03
N PRO A 117 21.24 -7.59 -1.14
CA PRO A 117 22.00 -6.44 -0.65
C PRO A 117 22.12 -6.48 0.87
N GLY A 118 23.29 -6.11 1.39
CA GLY A 118 23.56 -6.01 2.82
C GLY A 118 25.04 -6.06 3.15
N TYR A 119 25.36 -5.90 4.44
CA TYR A 119 26.74 -5.81 4.92
C TYR A 119 27.47 -7.17 4.98
N ARG A 120 26.74 -8.26 5.22
CA ARG A 120 27.32 -9.60 5.39
C ARG A 120 27.55 -10.30 4.05
N PRO A 121 28.41 -11.36 4.04
CA PRO A 121 28.59 -12.18 2.84
C PRO A 121 27.30 -12.82 2.34
N GLU A 122 26.37 -13.15 3.26
CA GLU A 122 25.03 -13.67 2.97
C GLU A 122 24.02 -12.81 3.73
N ASN A 123 23.03 -12.31 3.01
CA ASN A 123 22.01 -11.42 3.54
C ASN A 123 20.61 -11.99 3.32
N TRP A 124 19.65 -11.46 4.05
CA TRP A 124 18.26 -11.89 4.05
C TRP A 124 17.46 -11.13 3.00
N ASP A 125 16.42 -11.77 2.48
CA ASP A 125 15.49 -11.11 1.58
C ASP A 125 14.52 -10.23 2.37
N MET A 126 14.42 -8.96 1.99
CA MET A 126 13.38 -8.05 2.49
C MET A 126 11.98 -8.45 2.01
N GLY A 127 11.88 -9.29 1.00
CA GLY A 127 10.64 -9.91 0.54
C GLY A 127 10.04 -10.90 1.55
N ASP A 128 10.78 -11.34 2.57
CA ASP A 128 10.31 -12.25 3.61
C ASP A 128 9.51 -11.57 4.73
N ILE A 129 9.19 -10.28 4.58
CA ILE A 129 8.49 -9.52 5.61
C ILE A 129 7.00 -9.42 5.28
N SER A 130 6.17 -10.04 6.13
CA SER A 130 4.72 -9.81 6.18
C SER A 130 4.39 -8.68 7.15
N MET A 131 3.18 -8.12 7.07
CA MET A 131 2.79 -7.00 7.92
C MET A 131 1.31 -7.06 8.33
N HIS A 132 0.97 -6.38 9.45
CA HIS A 132 -0.40 -6.17 9.89
C HIS A 132 -0.57 -4.75 10.47
N ASN A 133 -1.51 -3.95 9.94
CA ASN A 133 -1.69 -2.54 10.33
C ASN A 133 -2.77 -2.32 11.41
N GLY A 134 -3.16 -3.37 12.13
CA GLY A 134 -4.23 -3.27 13.12
C GLY A 134 -5.64 -3.36 12.51
N THR A 135 -5.77 -3.43 11.20
CA THR A 135 -7.04 -3.63 10.48
C THR A 135 -6.96 -4.87 9.60
N MET A 136 -5.91 -4.97 8.79
CA MET A 136 -5.68 -6.08 7.88
C MET A 136 -4.19 -6.42 7.79
N GLY A 137 -3.89 -7.63 7.31
CA GLY A 137 -2.54 -8.08 7.05
C GLY A 137 -2.21 -8.10 5.56
N SER A 138 -0.91 -8.17 5.24
CA SER A 138 -0.39 -8.49 3.91
C SER A 138 0.65 -9.59 4.03
N ALA A 139 0.59 -10.58 3.16
CA ALA A 139 1.59 -11.63 3.09
C ALA A 139 2.97 -11.07 2.70
N ALA A 140 4.01 -11.80 3.04
CA ALA A 140 5.36 -11.49 2.59
C ALA A 140 5.45 -11.62 1.04
N PRO A 141 6.16 -10.73 0.35
CA PRO A 141 6.37 -10.81 -1.10
C PRO A 141 6.98 -12.13 -1.57
N SER A 142 7.85 -12.75 -0.78
CA SER A 142 8.44 -14.07 -1.07
C SER A 142 7.44 -15.23 -0.95
N GLY A 143 6.20 -14.96 -0.51
CA GLY A 143 5.15 -15.96 -0.31
C GLY A 143 4.66 -16.05 1.14
N GLY A 144 4.04 -17.14 1.48
CA GLY A 144 3.49 -17.34 2.82
C GLY A 144 2.03 -16.92 2.95
N ALA A 145 1.51 -17.00 4.16
CA ALA A 145 0.14 -16.65 4.48
C ALA A 145 0.02 -15.17 4.89
N ILE A 146 -1.15 -14.59 4.72
CA ILE A 146 -1.48 -13.30 5.33
C ILE A 146 -1.43 -13.48 6.86
N PRO A 147 -0.65 -12.66 7.59
CA PRO A 147 -0.49 -12.83 9.03
C PRO A 147 -1.79 -12.58 9.76
N SER A 148 -2.07 -13.41 10.76
CA SER A 148 -3.19 -13.17 11.66
C SER A 148 -2.92 -11.94 12.54
N HIS A 149 -3.96 -11.43 13.18
CA HIS A 149 -3.83 -10.33 14.16
C HIS A 149 -3.28 -10.78 15.52
N PHE A 150 -2.87 -12.03 15.68
CA PHE A 150 -2.31 -12.52 16.95
C PHE A 150 -0.79 -12.55 16.90
N ILE A 151 -0.17 -11.97 17.93
CA ILE A 151 1.26 -12.06 18.19
C ILE A 151 1.46 -13.04 19.33
N ALA A 152 2.03 -14.21 19.06
CA ALA A 152 2.20 -15.27 20.04
C ALA A 152 3.08 -14.83 21.21
N SER A 153 3.01 -15.58 22.32
CA SER A 153 3.90 -15.36 23.48
C SER A 153 5.36 -15.42 23.07
N GLY A 154 6.13 -14.39 23.39
CA GLY A 154 7.57 -14.31 23.08
C GLY A 154 7.88 -14.10 21.59
N GLN A 155 6.89 -13.98 20.72
CA GLN A 155 7.12 -13.74 19.30
C GLN A 155 7.71 -12.34 19.09
N GLY A 156 8.84 -12.30 18.34
CA GLY A 156 9.45 -11.06 17.86
C GLY A 156 8.68 -10.46 16.68
N PHE A 157 8.69 -9.14 16.60
CA PHE A 157 8.15 -8.38 15.48
C PHE A 157 8.84 -7.02 15.40
N ALA A 158 8.74 -6.35 14.26
CA ALA A 158 9.26 -5.01 14.09
C ALA A 158 8.13 -3.98 14.00
N ILE A 159 8.47 -2.74 14.32
CA ILE A 159 7.69 -1.55 13.96
C ILE A 159 8.62 -0.55 13.26
N LYS A 160 8.05 0.42 12.55
CA LYS A 160 8.77 1.58 12.03
C LYS A 160 8.30 2.82 12.78
N ALA A 161 9.16 3.37 13.64
CA ALA A 161 8.81 4.53 14.45
C ALA A 161 8.54 5.77 13.58
N LYS A 162 7.52 6.56 13.93
CA LYS A 162 7.14 7.80 13.23
C LYS A 162 8.00 8.98 13.66
N SER A 163 8.25 9.12 14.96
CA SER A 163 8.99 10.25 15.55
C SER A 163 9.86 9.87 16.76
N GLY A 164 9.78 8.65 17.23
CA GLY A 164 10.39 8.21 18.48
C GLY A 164 9.57 8.62 19.71
N GLY A 165 9.44 7.70 20.64
CA GLY A 165 8.64 7.93 21.82
C GLY A 165 8.21 6.65 22.54
N PRO A 166 7.34 6.80 23.54
CA PRO A 166 6.90 5.65 24.35
C PRO A 166 5.96 4.74 23.57
N ILE A 167 6.12 3.45 23.82
CA ILE A 167 5.20 2.38 23.41
C ILE A 167 4.90 1.56 24.66
N SER A 168 3.68 1.09 24.78
CA SER A 168 3.23 0.32 25.94
C SER A 168 2.59 -0.99 25.51
N PHE A 169 3.05 -2.09 26.09
CA PHE A 169 2.27 -3.33 26.15
C PHE A 169 1.36 -3.29 27.37
N LYS A 170 0.10 -3.68 27.21
CA LYS A 170 -0.93 -3.64 28.28
C LYS A 170 -1.65 -4.98 28.41
N ASN A 171 -2.10 -5.27 29.62
CA ASN A 171 -2.92 -6.49 29.87
C ASN A 171 -4.18 -6.55 29.00
N SER A 172 -4.77 -5.38 28.65
CA SER A 172 -5.94 -5.28 27.77
C SER A 172 -5.71 -5.80 26.35
N MET A 173 -4.46 -5.90 25.92
CA MET A 173 -4.08 -6.42 24.60
C MET A 173 -3.97 -7.95 24.59
N ARG A 174 -3.93 -8.58 25.78
CA ARG A 174 -3.78 -10.03 25.92
C ARG A 174 -5.07 -10.75 25.54
N VAL A 175 -4.92 -11.86 24.85
CA VAL A 175 -6.03 -12.71 24.43
C VAL A 175 -5.94 -14.09 25.05
N THR A 176 -7.12 -14.63 25.41
CA THR A 176 -7.29 -16.00 25.87
C THR A 176 -7.82 -16.84 24.72
N GLY A 177 -7.10 -17.87 24.33
CA GLY A 177 -7.46 -18.76 23.23
C GLY A 177 -6.23 -19.45 22.66
N PRO A 178 -6.39 -20.31 21.67
CA PRO A 178 -5.23 -20.97 21.08
C PRO A 178 -4.32 -19.92 20.46
N ASN A 179 -3.04 -19.92 20.86
CA ASN A 179 -1.98 -19.10 20.29
C ASN A 179 -1.71 -19.45 18.80
N THR A 180 -2.48 -20.36 18.25
CA THR A 180 -2.34 -20.91 16.89
C THR A 180 -3.62 -20.81 16.06
N GLY A 181 -4.69 -20.15 16.54
CA GLY A 181 -6.00 -20.22 15.89
C GLY A 181 -6.45 -18.96 15.18
N TYR A 182 -6.65 -19.05 13.87
CA TYR A 182 -7.48 -18.12 13.13
C TYR A 182 -8.91 -18.13 13.70
N ARG A 183 -9.36 -17.03 14.30
CA ARG A 183 -10.79 -16.82 14.52
C ARG A 183 -11.29 -15.87 13.45
N LYS A 184 -12.23 -16.34 12.65
CA LYS A 184 -13.06 -15.55 11.78
C LYS A 184 -13.97 -14.68 12.67
N ASN A 185 -13.64 -13.39 12.82
CA ASN A 185 -14.54 -12.38 13.37
C ASN A 185 -14.88 -11.44 12.24
N GLU A 186 -16.14 -11.04 12.16
CA GLU A 186 -16.79 -10.10 11.23
C GLU A 186 -16.03 -9.93 9.91
N THR A 187 -16.61 -10.44 8.85
CA THR A 187 -16.01 -10.44 7.52
C THR A 187 -15.96 -9.02 6.97
N LEU A 188 -14.87 -8.33 7.25
CA LEU A 188 -14.54 -7.09 6.59
C LEU A 188 -14.36 -7.36 5.09
N ASP A 189 -14.99 -6.56 4.25
CA ASP A 189 -14.79 -6.64 2.81
C ASP A 189 -13.35 -6.30 2.46
N LYS A 190 -12.62 -7.26 1.88
CA LYS A 190 -11.21 -7.11 1.52
C LYS A 190 -10.92 -7.70 0.16
N LEU A 191 -10.15 -6.97 -0.63
CA LEU A 191 -9.58 -7.39 -1.89
C LEU A 191 -8.06 -7.46 -1.76
N TYR A 192 -7.49 -8.61 -2.06
CA TYR A 192 -6.05 -8.78 -2.18
C TYR A 192 -5.66 -9.04 -3.62
N LEU A 193 -4.81 -8.18 -4.15
CA LEU A 193 -4.18 -8.33 -5.47
C LEU A 193 -2.75 -8.82 -5.31
N GLN A 194 -2.28 -9.57 -6.30
CA GLN A 194 -0.91 -10.04 -6.37
C GLN A 194 -0.33 -9.76 -7.75
N VAL A 195 0.93 -9.28 -7.78
CA VAL A 195 1.75 -9.24 -8.99
C VAL A 195 2.82 -10.30 -8.91
N ASN A 196 3.07 -11.00 -10.02
CA ASN A 196 4.12 -12.02 -10.12
C ASN A 196 5.02 -11.77 -11.32
N ASN A 197 6.32 -12.07 -11.16
CA ASN A 197 7.28 -12.28 -12.22
C ASN A 197 7.85 -13.70 -12.10
N LEU A 198 7.54 -14.56 -13.08
CA LEU A 198 7.92 -15.97 -13.02
C LEU A 198 9.41 -16.20 -13.31
N THR A 199 10.05 -15.33 -14.09
CA THR A 199 11.45 -15.47 -14.49
C THR A 199 12.39 -15.43 -13.28
N TYR A 200 12.14 -14.50 -12.36
CA TYR A 200 12.96 -14.29 -11.17
C TYR A 200 12.27 -14.73 -9.87
N SER A 201 11.10 -15.37 -9.98
CA SER A 201 10.28 -15.77 -8.83
C SER A 201 9.97 -14.62 -7.87
N LEU A 202 9.73 -13.42 -8.43
CA LEU A 202 9.40 -12.22 -7.66
C LEU A 202 7.89 -12.05 -7.58
N GLN A 203 7.41 -11.64 -6.41
CA GLN A 203 6.00 -11.33 -6.21
C GLN A 203 5.80 -10.18 -5.22
N SER A 204 4.63 -9.58 -5.24
CA SER A 204 4.19 -8.57 -4.27
C SER A 204 2.68 -8.59 -4.15
N SER A 205 2.18 -8.25 -2.96
CA SER A 205 0.74 -8.19 -2.67
C SER A 205 0.31 -6.79 -2.29
N LEU A 206 -0.94 -6.47 -2.62
CA LEU A 206 -1.66 -5.26 -2.21
C LEU A 206 -2.96 -5.68 -1.53
N GLY A 207 -3.23 -5.17 -0.34
CA GLY A 207 -4.49 -5.35 0.37
C GLY A 207 -5.33 -4.07 0.37
N ILE A 208 -6.61 -4.18 0.02
CA ILE A 208 -7.59 -3.10 0.08
C ILE A 208 -8.74 -3.56 0.95
N GLY A 209 -9.03 -2.83 2.03
CA GLY A 209 -10.12 -3.11 2.94
C GLY A 209 -11.15 -2.00 2.93
N PHE A 210 -12.44 -2.37 2.96
CA PHE A 210 -13.55 -1.41 2.96
C PHE A 210 -14.15 -1.35 4.35
N LEU A 211 -14.07 -0.17 4.99
CA LEU A 211 -14.47 0.05 6.37
C LEU A 211 -15.41 1.26 6.46
N GLU A 212 -16.51 1.13 7.20
CA GLU A 212 -17.46 2.23 7.35
C GLU A 212 -16.87 3.49 8.02
N LEU A 213 -15.83 3.31 8.84
CA LEU A 213 -15.19 4.42 9.56
C LEU A 213 -13.94 4.99 8.86
N ALA A 214 -13.53 4.41 7.73
CA ALA A 214 -12.44 4.94 6.93
C ALA A 214 -12.95 5.92 5.87
N THR A 215 -12.04 6.73 5.35
CA THR A 215 -12.28 7.61 4.20
C THR A 215 -11.50 7.12 2.98
N ASP A 216 -11.69 7.75 1.83
CA ASP A 216 -10.89 7.46 0.63
C ASP A 216 -9.57 8.23 0.59
N GLY A 217 -9.34 9.13 1.55
CA GLY A 217 -8.07 9.84 1.77
C GLY A 217 -7.05 9.00 2.55
N TYR A 218 -5.83 9.52 2.70
CA TYR A 218 -4.80 8.85 3.48
C TYR A 218 -5.08 8.94 4.99
N GLU A 219 -5.15 7.77 5.63
CA GLU A 219 -5.32 7.65 7.08
C GLU A 219 -4.31 6.65 7.64
N SER A 220 -3.33 7.12 8.40
CA SER A 220 -2.25 6.29 8.95
C SER A 220 -2.74 5.15 9.87
N LYS A 221 -4.00 5.20 10.29
CA LYS A 221 -4.67 4.15 11.06
C LYS A 221 -5.06 2.94 10.21
N TYR A 222 -5.37 3.16 8.94
CA TYR A 222 -5.87 2.13 8.02
C TYR A 222 -4.94 1.86 6.86
N ASP A 223 -3.98 2.78 6.61
CA ASP A 223 -3.09 2.75 5.47
C ASP A 223 -1.65 2.44 5.89
N THR A 224 -1.00 1.58 5.12
CA THR A 224 0.41 1.24 5.34
C THR A 224 1.19 1.38 4.05
N LYS A 225 2.26 2.18 4.09
CA LYS A 225 3.15 2.35 2.95
C LYS A 225 3.83 1.03 2.57
N ARG A 226 4.02 0.81 1.27
CA ARG A 226 4.73 -0.37 0.79
C ARG A 226 6.18 -0.43 1.27
N LEU A 227 6.72 -1.62 1.35
CA LEU A 227 8.15 -1.87 1.51
C LEU A 227 8.88 -1.68 0.17
N ALA A 228 10.19 -1.38 0.24
CA ALA A 228 11.05 -1.36 -0.93
C ALA A 228 11.41 -2.80 -1.32
N THR A 229 10.66 -3.38 -2.25
CA THR A 229 10.86 -4.73 -2.78
C THR A 229 11.22 -4.66 -4.27
N PRO A 230 11.89 -5.67 -4.84
CA PRO A 230 12.29 -5.68 -6.26
C PRO A 230 11.12 -5.53 -7.23
N VAL A 231 9.94 -6.05 -6.86
CA VAL A 231 8.67 -5.87 -7.58
C VAL A 231 7.63 -5.43 -6.57
N SER A 232 6.77 -4.50 -6.93
CA SER A 232 5.67 -4.03 -6.08
C SER A 232 4.42 -3.72 -6.90
N ILE A 233 3.27 -4.15 -6.37
CA ILE A 233 1.94 -3.62 -6.69
C ILE A 233 1.47 -2.82 -5.48
N TYR A 234 0.84 -1.67 -5.69
CA TYR A 234 0.43 -0.78 -4.61
C TYR A 234 -0.75 0.09 -5.05
N SER A 235 -1.56 0.52 -4.10
CA SER A 235 -2.57 1.56 -4.33
C SER A 235 -1.98 2.95 -4.11
N ILE A 236 -2.62 3.97 -4.67
CA ILE A 236 -2.13 5.34 -4.63
C ILE A 236 -3.19 6.24 -4.01
N VAL A 237 -2.79 6.94 -2.93
CA VAL A 237 -3.60 7.97 -2.28
C VAL A 237 -2.72 9.17 -1.96
N GLU A 238 -3.06 10.36 -2.41
CA GLU A 238 -2.31 11.61 -2.13
C GLU A 238 -0.80 11.45 -2.40
N ASP A 239 -0.41 10.87 -3.53
CA ASP A 239 0.97 10.54 -3.93
C ASP A 239 1.70 9.50 -3.04
N LYS A 240 1.01 8.88 -2.09
CA LYS A 240 1.56 7.80 -1.26
C LYS A 240 1.31 6.44 -1.90
N GLU A 241 2.34 5.61 -1.89
CA GLU A 241 2.34 4.23 -2.40
C GLU A 241 2.04 3.27 -1.23
N LEU A 242 0.87 2.63 -1.24
CA LEU A 242 0.36 1.83 -0.12
C LEU A 242 0.35 0.33 -0.44
N ALA A 243 0.85 -0.49 0.48
CA ALA A 243 0.71 -1.94 0.45
C ALA A 243 -0.60 -2.42 1.09
N LEU A 244 -1.13 -1.64 2.05
CA LEU A 244 -2.44 -1.83 2.64
C LEU A 244 -3.17 -0.50 2.61
N GLN A 245 -4.40 -0.50 2.11
CA GLN A 245 -5.27 0.67 2.05
C GLN A 245 -6.61 0.37 2.69
N GLY A 246 -7.02 1.22 3.66
CA GLY A 246 -8.40 1.28 4.11
C GLY A 246 -9.18 2.29 3.28
N ARG A 247 -10.39 1.96 2.89
CA ARG A 247 -11.31 2.83 2.16
C ARG A 247 -12.66 2.89 2.85
N SER A 248 -13.46 3.87 2.51
CA SER A 248 -14.85 3.96 2.95
C SER A 248 -15.62 2.67 2.62
N GLY A 249 -16.74 2.42 3.29
CA GLY A 249 -17.56 1.22 3.11
C GLY A 249 -17.76 0.88 1.63
N PHE A 250 -17.72 -0.41 1.30
CA PHE A 250 -17.74 -0.89 -0.09
C PHE A 250 -18.97 -0.35 -0.85
N ASN A 251 -18.73 0.14 -2.04
CA ASN A 251 -19.73 0.39 -3.09
C ASN A 251 -19.10 0.18 -4.48
N GLU A 252 -19.89 -0.19 -5.44
CA GLU A 252 -19.44 -0.54 -6.79
C GLU A 252 -18.86 0.66 -7.58
N ASN A 253 -19.03 1.90 -7.10
CA ASN A 253 -18.49 3.09 -7.77
C ASN A 253 -17.05 3.41 -7.34
N HIS A 254 -16.44 2.61 -6.47
CA HIS A 254 -15.05 2.81 -6.12
C HIS A 254 -14.14 2.67 -7.35
N ILE A 255 -13.27 3.66 -7.51
CA ILE A 255 -12.19 3.68 -8.50
C ILE A 255 -10.88 3.70 -7.71
N ILE A 256 -10.03 2.69 -7.91
CA ILE A 256 -8.83 2.52 -7.11
C ILE A 256 -7.59 2.57 -8.00
N PRO A 257 -6.83 3.68 -7.97
CA PRO A 257 -5.58 3.79 -8.70
C PRO A 257 -4.55 2.79 -8.19
N ILE A 258 -3.96 2.03 -9.10
CA ILE A 258 -2.96 1.00 -8.83
C ILE A 258 -1.67 1.33 -9.56
N GLY A 259 -0.58 1.36 -8.81
CA GLY A 259 0.76 1.50 -9.35
C GLY A 259 1.51 0.18 -9.40
N PHE A 260 2.46 0.12 -10.29
CA PHE A 260 3.41 -0.97 -10.44
C PHE A 260 4.83 -0.43 -10.38
N ARG A 261 5.72 -1.14 -9.71
CA ARG A 261 7.14 -0.82 -9.67
C ARG A 261 7.98 -2.07 -9.81
N THR A 262 9.07 -1.97 -10.58
CA THR A 262 10.09 -3.01 -10.69
C THR A 262 11.49 -2.42 -10.63
N MET A 263 12.44 -3.17 -10.05
CA MET A 263 13.87 -2.90 -10.12
C MET A 263 14.55 -3.72 -11.22
N VAL A 264 13.80 -4.55 -11.94
CA VAL A 264 14.33 -5.35 -13.05
C VAL A 264 14.41 -4.46 -14.29
N GLU A 265 15.60 -4.22 -14.79
CA GLU A 265 15.86 -3.30 -15.91
C GLU A 265 15.54 -3.92 -17.28
N GLU A 266 15.48 -5.24 -17.34
CA GLU A 266 15.14 -5.97 -18.57
C GLU A 266 13.62 -6.03 -18.76
N VAL A 267 13.17 -6.07 -20.02
CA VAL A 267 11.75 -6.31 -20.32
C VAL A 267 11.34 -7.70 -19.83
N GLN A 268 10.41 -7.72 -18.90
CA GLN A 268 9.90 -8.93 -18.28
C GLN A 268 8.39 -9.05 -18.42
N ILE A 269 7.90 -10.27 -18.30
CA ILE A 269 6.48 -10.57 -18.24
C ILE A 269 6.06 -10.58 -16.76
N TYR A 270 4.97 -9.87 -16.48
CA TYR A 270 4.34 -9.81 -15.17
C TYR A 270 2.87 -10.22 -15.30
N THR A 271 2.34 -10.76 -14.21
CA THR A 271 0.91 -11.07 -14.11
C THR A 271 0.30 -10.35 -12.91
N ILE A 272 -0.92 -9.85 -13.05
CA ILE A 272 -1.74 -9.35 -11.94
C ILE A 272 -2.96 -10.26 -11.81
N SER A 273 -3.23 -10.71 -10.60
CA SER A 273 -4.38 -11.56 -10.27
C SER A 273 -4.96 -11.22 -8.91
N ILE A 274 -6.18 -11.66 -8.67
CA ILE A 274 -6.76 -11.68 -7.32
C ILE A 274 -6.10 -12.82 -6.55
N ASN A 275 -5.58 -12.49 -5.37
CA ASN A 275 -5.04 -13.48 -4.43
C ASN A 275 -6.12 -13.98 -3.46
N LEU A 276 -6.96 -13.04 -2.95
CA LEU A 276 -8.04 -13.37 -2.01
C LEU A 276 -9.11 -12.28 -2.07
N ILE A 277 -10.36 -12.70 -1.95
CA ILE A 277 -11.51 -11.85 -1.66
C ILE A 277 -12.15 -12.34 -0.36
N GLU A 278 -12.43 -11.43 0.56
CA GLU A 278 -13.17 -11.68 1.79
C GLU A 278 -14.31 -10.66 1.92
N GLY A 279 -15.38 -11.06 2.61
CA GLY A 279 -16.52 -10.20 2.91
C GLY A 279 -17.76 -10.51 2.05
N ASP A 280 -18.93 -10.25 2.63
CA ASP A 280 -20.20 -10.64 2.03
C ASP A 280 -20.58 -9.75 0.84
N ASN A 281 -20.24 -8.44 0.91
CA ASN A 281 -20.57 -7.50 -0.17
C ASN A 281 -19.64 -7.65 -1.38
N LEU A 282 -18.40 -8.05 -1.16
CA LEU A 282 -17.39 -8.11 -2.22
C LEU A 282 -17.33 -9.48 -2.92
N SER A 283 -17.79 -10.55 -2.26
CA SER A 283 -17.68 -11.93 -2.78
C SER A 283 -18.49 -12.20 -4.04
N GLU A 284 -19.54 -11.41 -4.30
CA GLU A 284 -20.41 -11.54 -5.48
C GLU A 284 -20.11 -10.50 -6.57
N VAL A 285 -19.14 -9.62 -6.34
CA VAL A 285 -18.82 -8.51 -7.23
C VAL A 285 -17.70 -8.89 -8.19
N ILE A 286 -17.84 -8.48 -9.45
CA ILE A 286 -16.79 -8.67 -10.45
C ILE A 286 -15.74 -7.57 -10.30
N VAL A 287 -14.49 -7.97 -10.26
CA VAL A 287 -13.34 -7.05 -10.15
C VAL A 287 -12.69 -6.89 -11.51
N TYR A 288 -12.67 -5.68 -12.03
CA TYR A 288 -12.04 -5.36 -13.31
C TYR A 288 -10.72 -4.60 -13.09
N LEU A 289 -9.71 -4.95 -13.88
CA LEU A 289 -8.46 -4.20 -14.02
C LEU A 289 -8.50 -3.45 -15.37
N GLN A 290 -8.35 -2.15 -15.30
CA GLN A 290 -8.14 -1.31 -16.49
C GLN A 290 -6.64 -1.02 -16.64
N ASP A 291 -6.07 -1.26 -17.81
CA ASP A 291 -4.73 -0.82 -18.21
C ASP A 291 -4.87 0.43 -19.08
N ASN A 292 -4.60 1.59 -18.52
CA ASN A 292 -4.70 2.88 -19.21
C ASN A 292 -3.66 3.04 -20.34
N LEU A 293 -2.55 2.31 -20.29
CA LEU A 293 -1.52 2.33 -21.33
C LEU A 293 -2.00 1.61 -22.60
N LEU A 294 -2.65 0.46 -22.43
CA LEU A 294 -3.14 -0.37 -23.52
C LEU A 294 -4.63 -0.11 -23.83
N ASN A 295 -5.32 0.67 -23.00
CA ASN A 295 -6.75 0.95 -23.08
C ASN A 295 -7.58 -0.35 -23.13
N THR A 296 -7.27 -1.28 -22.22
CA THR A 296 -7.92 -2.59 -22.10
C THR A 296 -8.49 -2.78 -20.72
N THR A 297 -9.59 -3.55 -20.63
CA THR A 297 -10.20 -3.97 -19.36
C THR A 297 -10.22 -5.48 -19.30
N THR A 298 -9.84 -6.03 -18.15
CA THR A 298 -9.78 -7.46 -17.89
C THR A 298 -10.61 -7.78 -16.66
N ASN A 299 -11.46 -8.81 -16.74
CA ASN A 299 -12.19 -9.36 -15.62
C ASN A 299 -11.24 -10.24 -14.78
N LEU A 300 -10.68 -9.66 -13.70
CA LEU A 300 -9.78 -10.39 -12.81
C LEU A 300 -10.47 -11.50 -12.01
N SER A 301 -11.80 -11.49 -11.91
CA SER A 301 -12.53 -12.57 -11.25
C SER A 301 -12.54 -13.85 -12.08
N GLU A 302 -12.28 -13.78 -13.39
CA GLU A 302 -12.25 -14.92 -14.31
C GLU A 302 -10.85 -15.26 -14.80
N GLU A 303 -9.98 -14.25 -15.02
CA GLU A 303 -8.68 -14.46 -15.62
C GLU A 303 -7.58 -13.61 -15.00
N THR A 304 -6.34 -14.03 -15.18
CA THR A 304 -5.15 -13.30 -14.77
C THR A 304 -4.72 -12.35 -15.87
N TYR A 305 -4.49 -11.09 -15.53
CA TYR A 305 -3.96 -10.09 -16.47
C TYR A 305 -2.46 -10.26 -16.66
N THR A 306 -1.99 -10.24 -17.90
CA THR A 306 -0.58 -10.37 -18.26
C THR A 306 -0.08 -9.14 -19.00
N PHE A 307 1.06 -8.59 -18.60
CA PHE A 307 1.68 -7.44 -19.25
C PHE A 307 3.21 -7.54 -19.26
N THR A 308 3.84 -6.72 -20.09
CA THR A 308 5.29 -6.58 -20.13
C THR A 308 5.70 -5.22 -19.61
N SER A 309 6.84 -5.14 -18.93
CA SER A 309 7.44 -3.89 -18.49
C SER A 309 8.93 -4.04 -18.22
N ASN A 310 9.65 -2.93 -18.44
CA ASN A 310 10.99 -2.64 -17.93
C ASN A 310 11.04 -1.25 -17.29
N GLU A 311 9.89 -0.59 -17.14
CA GLU A 311 9.81 0.72 -16.52
C GLU A 311 9.80 0.59 -15.01
N SER A 312 10.70 1.31 -14.35
CA SER A 312 10.90 1.21 -12.91
C SER A 312 9.72 1.68 -12.07
N ASN A 313 8.82 2.51 -12.64
CA ASN A 313 7.65 3.03 -11.92
C ASN A 313 6.53 3.44 -12.87
N GLN A 314 5.38 2.80 -12.73
CA GLN A 314 4.16 3.05 -13.52
C GLN A 314 3.00 3.36 -12.58
N LYS A 315 2.89 4.63 -12.14
CA LYS A 315 1.88 5.07 -11.16
C LYS A 315 0.47 5.12 -11.72
N ASP A 316 0.30 5.54 -12.96
CA ASP A 316 -1.00 5.87 -13.54
C ASP A 316 -1.50 4.81 -14.54
N ARG A 317 -0.84 3.66 -14.57
CA ARG A 317 -1.14 2.64 -15.58
C ARG A 317 -2.39 1.86 -15.27
N PHE A 318 -2.60 1.45 -14.04
CA PHE A 318 -3.66 0.52 -13.69
C PHE A 318 -4.73 1.15 -12.79
N VAL A 319 -5.96 0.67 -12.95
CA VAL A 319 -7.08 1.05 -12.10
C VAL A 319 -7.94 -0.19 -11.82
N ILE A 320 -8.36 -0.37 -10.57
CA ILE A 320 -9.39 -1.35 -10.20
C ILE A 320 -10.74 -0.66 -10.16
N VAL A 321 -11.73 -1.30 -10.79
CA VAL A 321 -13.14 -0.92 -10.79
C VAL A 321 -14.04 -2.15 -10.60
N PHE A 322 -15.28 -1.93 -10.18
CA PHE A 322 -16.24 -3.00 -9.85
C PHE A 322 -17.46 -3.05 -10.76
N THR A 323 -17.50 -2.18 -11.75
CA THR A 323 -18.54 -2.16 -12.79
C THR A 323 -17.89 -2.11 -14.16
N GLU A 324 -18.49 -2.79 -15.13
CA GLU A 324 -17.98 -2.80 -16.51
C GLU A 324 -18.21 -1.45 -17.22
N GLU A 325 -19.18 -0.66 -16.75
CA GLU A 325 -19.62 0.58 -17.41
C GLU A 325 -18.67 1.78 -17.28
N VAL A 326 -17.56 1.68 -16.54
CA VAL A 326 -16.56 2.76 -16.46
C VAL A 326 -15.83 2.99 -17.79
N LEU A 327 -15.99 2.11 -18.77
CA LEU A 327 -15.46 2.26 -20.13
C LEU A 327 -16.22 3.27 -21.01
N GLY A 328 -17.31 3.87 -20.55
CA GLY A 328 -18.14 4.76 -21.36
C GLY A 328 -17.96 6.25 -21.12
N ASN A 329 -17.34 6.66 -20.03
CA ASN A 329 -17.06 8.07 -19.73
C ASN A 329 -15.62 8.21 -19.24
N ASN A 330 -14.68 8.40 -20.16
CA ASN A 330 -13.49 9.16 -19.83
C ASN A 330 -14.00 10.56 -19.45
N ASP A 331 -14.31 10.78 -18.17
CA ASP A 331 -14.37 12.11 -17.63
C ASP A 331 -13.00 12.71 -17.86
N ILE A 332 -12.91 13.49 -18.93
CA ILE A 332 -11.71 14.28 -19.21
C ILE A 332 -11.53 15.13 -17.97
N THR A 333 -10.58 14.76 -17.12
CA THR A 333 -10.30 15.50 -15.90
C THR A 333 -10.01 16.95 -16.26
N GLU A 334 -10.43 17.86 -15.43
CA GLU A 334 -10.29 19.30 -15.64
C GLU A 334 -8.85 19.73 -16.00
N SER A 335 -7.86 18.89 -15.70
CA SER A 335 -6.45 19.09 -15.99
C SER A 335 -6.01 18.70 -17.40
N THR A 336 -6.79 17.92 -18.17
CA THR A 336 -6.36 17.42 -19.49
C THR A 336 -6.67 18.36 -20.66
N ILE A 337 -7.66 19.26 -20.53
CA ILE A 337 -7.99 20.26 -21.55
C ILE A 337 -7.70 21.65 -20.99
N SER A 338 -6.88 22.42 -21.70
CA SER A 338 -6.54 23.80 -21.36
C SER A 338 -7.32 24.77 -22.25
N ILE A 339 -7.84 25.86 -21.65
CA ILE A 339 -8.46 26.97 -22.38
C ILE A 339 -7.82 28.29 -21.96
N TYR A 340 -7.39 29.09 -22.94
CA TYR A 340 -6.73 30.38 -22.69
C TYR A 340 -6.83 31.34 -23.88
N PRO A 341 -6.78 32.67 -23.64
CA PRO A 341 -6.78 33.32 -22.34
C PRO A 341 -8.16 33.28 -21.66
N ASN A 342 -8.20 33.33 -20.33
CA ASN A 342 -9.41 33.53 -19.57
C ASN A 342 -9.14 34.59 -18.47
N PRO A 343 -9.67 35.82 -18.56
CA PRO A 343 -10.67 36.30 -19.50
C PRO A 343 -10.23 36.37 -20.97
N THR A 344 -11.19 36.16 -21.87
CA THR A 344 -10.99 36.21 -23.32
C THR A 344 -11.60 37.48 -23.93
N GLN A 345 -10.99 37.96 -25.03
CA GLN A 345 -11.57 39.02 -25.88
C GLN A 345 -12.15 38.39 -27.16
N ASP A 346 -11.36 38.31 -28.22
CA ASP A 346 -11.86 37.89 -29.52
C ASP A 346 -11.57 36.42 -29.85
N GLN A 347 -10.64 35.80 -29.15
CA GLN A 347 -10.19 34.45 -29.44
C GLN A 347 -9.92 33.65 -28.18
N LEU A 348 -10.36 32.38 -28.16
CA LEU A 348 -10.13 31.42 -27.12
C LEU A 348 -9.40 30.20 -27.71
N ASN A 349 -8.22 29.90 -27.22
CA ASN A 349 -7.48 28.70 -27.59
C ASN A 349 -7.91 27.54 -26.70
N ILE A 350 -8.14 26.39 -27.30
CA ILE A 350 -8.53 25.15 -26.66
C ILE A 350 -7.51 24.10 -27.04
N LEU A 351 -6.80 23.56 -26.04
CA LEU A 351 -5.77 22.53 -26.22
C LEU A 351 -6.23 21.27 -25.51
N SER A 352 -6.30 20.17 -26.25
CA SER A 352 -6.66 18.82 -25.79
C SER A 352 -5.56 17.82 -26.23
N PRO A 353 -4.45 17.71 -25.49
CA PRO A 353 -3.28 16.92 -25.92
C PRO A 353 -3.54 15.42 -26.10
N LEU A 354 -4.51 14.87 -25.34
CA LEU A 354 -4.74 13.44 -25.23
C LEU A 354 -5.92 12.94 -26.08
N SER A 355 -6.78 13.84 -26.62
CA SER A 355 -7.95 13.42 -27.39
C SER A 355 -8.36 14.51 -28.38
N GLU A 356 -8.75 14.12 -29.60
CA GLU A 356 -9.16 15.03 -30.64
C GLU A 356 -10.52 15.68 -30.35
N ILE A 357 -10.59 17.00 -30.50
CA ILE A 357 -11.80 17.79 -30.33
C ILE A 357 -12.74 17.54 -31.52
N THR A 358 -13.96 17.18 -31.25
CA THR A 358 -15.00 16.91 -32.27
C THR A 358 -16.07 18.03 -32.34
N ALA A 359 -16.38 18.65 -31.21
CA ALA A 359 -17.34 19.77 -31.15
C ALA A 359 -17.07 20.69 -29.96
N ILE A 360 -17.43 21.98 -30.13
CA ILE A 360 -17.37 22.98 -29.07
C ILE A 360 -18.70 23.71 -29.03
N THR A 361 -19.34 23.78 -27.84
CA THR A 361 -20.60 24.51 -27.63
C THR A 361 -20.45 25.50 -26.48
N ILE A 362 -20.80 26.77 -26.73
CA ILE A 362 -20.83 27.83 -25.71
C ILE A 362 -22.27 28.02 -25.23
N TYR A 363 -22.42 28.02 -23.93
CA TYR A 363 -23.70 28.29 -23.25
C TYR A 363 -23.64 29.59 -22.45
N ASP A 364 -24.71 30.35 -22.46
CA ASP A 364 -24.89 31.50 -21.56
C ASP A 364 -25.19 31.02 -20.12
N VAL A 365 -25.24 31.94 -19.17
CA VAL A 365 -25.54 31.66 -17.75
C VAL A 365 -26.93 31.05 -17.50
N ARG A 366 -27.83 31.09 -18.50
CA ARG A 366 -29.16 30.46 -18.45
C ARG A 366 -29.17 29.06 -19.05
N GLY A 367 -28.01 28.55 -19.50
CA GLY A 367 -27.89 27.24 -20.14
C GLY A 367 -28.33 27.19 -21.60
N ARG A 368 -28.55 28.34 -22.26
CA ARG A 368 -28.88 28.41 -23.67
C ARG A 368 -27.61 28.36 -24.50
N ALA A 369 -27.55 27.45 -25.49
CA ALA A 369 -26.46 27.43 -26.45
C ALA A 369 -26.45 28.68 -27.31
N VAL A 370 -25.36 29.44 -27.31
CA VAL A 370 -25.18 30.69 -28.06
C VAL A 370 -24.26 30.50 -29.26
N GLN A 371 -23.39 29.50 -29.24
CA GLN A 371 -22.54 29.15 -30.36
C GLN A 371 -22.23 27.64 -30.34
N THR A 372 -22.26 26.99 -31.50
CA THR A 372 -21.84 25.59 -31.66
C THR A 372 -20.94 25.50 -32.87
N THR A 373 -19.79 24.85 -32.70
CA THR A 373 -18.76 24.66 -33.74
C THR A 373 -18.38 23.19 -33.83
N GLN A 374 -18.52 22.61 -35.01
CA GLN A 374 -17.96 21.28 -35.29
C GLN A 374 -16.49 21.42 -35.63
N VAL A 375 -15.66 20.54 -35.04
CA VAL A 375 -14.22 20.55 -35.23
C VAL A 375 -13.80 19.24 -35.93
N SER A 376 -12.93 19.31 -36.91
CA SER A 376 -12.48 18.14 -37.67
C SER A 376 -11.28 17.50 -37.00
N ASN A 377 -11.51 16.81 -35.86
CA ASN A 377 -10.53 15.98 -35.18
C ASN A 377 -9.15 16.64 -34.98
N GLN A 378 -9.10 17.70 -34.20
CA GLN A 378 -7.90 18.46 -33.89
C GLN A 378 -7.64 18.47 -32.39
N THR A 379 -6.37 18.36 -32.00
CA THR A 379 -5.95 18.48 -30.59
C THR A 379 -5.78 19.92 -30.13
N ASN A 380 -5.82 20.88 -31.04
CA ASN A 380 -5.76 22.32 -30.77
C ASN A 380 -6.74 23.05 -31.67
N TYR A 381 -7.59 23.91 -31.09
CA TYR A 381 -8.57 24.68 -31.82
C TYR A 381 -8.65 26.11 -31.30
N GLN A 382 -8.68 27.08 -32.24
CA GLN A 382 -8.87 28.49 -31.91
C GLN A 382 -10.30 28.90 -32.21
N LEU A 383 -11.06 29.20 -31.17
CA LEU A 383 -12.47 29.57 -31.24
C LEU A 383 -12.59 31.08 -31.27
N ASN A 384 -13.33 31.60 -32.26
CA ASN A 384 -13.68 33.03 -32.34
C ASN A 384 -14.79 33.34 -31.36
N THR A 385 -14.54 34.28 -30.46
CA THR A 385 -15.47 34.76 -29.42
C THR A 385 -15.87 36.23 -29.60
N SER A 386 -15.45 36.89 -30.68
CA SER A 386 -15.69 38.33 -30.95
C SER A 386 -17.17 38.71 -31.01
N THR A 387 -18.05 37.76 -31.37
CA THR A 387 -19.50 37.96 -31.45
C THR A 387 -20.24 37.83 -30.13
N LEU A 388 -19.55 37.41 -29.09
CA LEU A 388 -20.14 37.26 -27.75
C LEU A 388 -20.10 38.58 -27.01
N GLU A 389 -21.18 38.87 -26.28
CA GLU A 389 -21.25 40.03 -25.38
C GLU A 389 -20.38 39.79 -24.13
N SER A 390 -19.92 40.87 -23.48
CA SER A 390 -19.13 40.77 -22.23
C SER A 390 -19.98 40.13 -21.12
N SER A 391 -19.69 38.91 -20.77
CA SER A 391 -20.40 38.10 -19.80
C SER A 391 -19.60 36.85 -19.39
N MET A 392 -20.15 36.06 -18.47
CA MET A 392 -19.69 34.72 -18.15
C MET A 392 -20.39 33.70 -19.06
N TYR A 393 -19.60 32.72 -19.57
CA TYR A 393 -20.09 31.65 -20.40
C TYR A 393 -19.52 30.31 -19.93
N PHE A 394 -20.22 29.23 -20.31
CA PHE A 394 -19.75 27.85 -20.15
C PHE A 394 -19.42 27.25 -21.52
N VAL A 395 -18.20 26.78 -21.69
CA VAL A 395 -17.71 26.15 -22.92
C VAL A 395 -17.69 24.65 -22.72
N LYS A 396 -18.59 23.93 -23.38
CA LYS A 396 -18.57 22.48 -23.45
C LYS A 396 -17.70 22.06 -24.64
N ILE A 397 -16.65 21.31 -24.34
CA ILE A 397 -15.71 20.76 -25.32
C ILE A 397 -15.97 19.28 -25.39
N THR A 398 -16.31 18.78 -26.58
CA THR A 398 -16.55 17.37 -26.86
C THR A 398 -15.37 16.84 -27.65
N THR A 399 -14.80 15.72 -27.21
CA THR A 399 -13.71 15.02 -27.87
C THR A 399 -14.14 13.60 -28.20
N GLN A 400 -13.28 12.82 -28.84
CA GLN A 400 -13.54 11.39 -29.09
C GLN A 400 -13.66 10.58 -27.79
N SER A 401 -13.03 11.05 -26.70
CA SER A 401 -12.99 10.35 -25.41
C SER A 401 -14.02 10.83 -24.38
N GLY A 402 -14.84 11.85 -24.69
CA GLY A 402 -15.84 12.40 -23.76
C GLY A 402 -16.03 13.91 -23.88
N SER A 403 -16.65 14.54 -22.88
CA SER A 403 -16.87 15.99 -22.91
C SER A 403 -16.59 16.63 -21.56
N ILE A 404 -16.07 17.88 -21.59
CA ILE A 404 -15.83 18.69 -20.39
C ILE A 404 -16.47 20.07 -20.58
N THR A 405 -16.89 20.70 -19.48
CA THR A 405 -17.42 22.06 -19.48
C THR A 405 -16.54 22.96 -18.62
N LYS A 406 -16.02 24.03 -19.22
CA LYS A 406 -15.20 25.04 -18.53
C LYS A 406 -15.84 26.42 -18.56
N ARG A 407 -15.64 27.17 -17.48
CA ARG A 407 -16.13 28.54 -17.36
C ARG A 407 -15.14 29.52 -17.98
N ILE A 408 -15.62 30.46 -18.78
CA ILE A 408 -14.86 31.59 -19.30
C ILE A 408 -15.52 32.92 -18.96
N ILE A 409 -14.72 33.98 -18.98
CA ILE A 409 -15.15 35.36 -18.84
C ILE A 409 -14.82 36.07 -20.18
N LYS A 410 -15.81 36.57 -20.88
CA LYS A 410 -15.68 37.42 -22.06
C LYS A 410 -15.61 38.88 -21.64
N GLN A 411 -14.59 39.61 -22.06
CA GLN A 411 -14.37 41.02 -21.87
C GLN A 411 -14.67 41.82 -23.15
#